data_374c302f3166900706fa15929c46889b
#
_entry.id   374c302f3166900706fa15929c46889b
#
_cell.length_a   1.000
_cell.length_b   1.000
_cell.length_c   1.000
_cell.angle_alpha   90.00
_cell.angle_beta   90.00
_cell.angle_gamma   90.00
#
_symmetry.space_group_name_H-M   'P 1'
#
loop_
_entity.id
_entity.type
_entity.pdbx_description
1 polymer ?
#
loop_
_entity_poly.entity_id
_entity_poly.type
_entity_poly.pdbx_seq_one_letter_code
_entity_poly.pdbx_strand_id
1 'polypeptide(L)'
;MPKQILKAHKVRLYPTIDQQVFFAKSFGCVRFIWNKMLSDKIEHYKETKTTLKNYPAQYKKEFEWLQEVDSLALSKVERHLQKAYQSFFKNGTGFPKFKKKGQRDSYITNNQKGTVAITNNTVKLPKIGHISAKFPNKINGLIKSATISRTPSGKYYVSLLVKTIATPLPKTHSNIGIDLGLIDFIVLSDGTKVANPKFLSKLQDKLARAQKILAKRRAIAKVANRKLSDSRNYQKQKFKVAKVYEKITNSRTDFLHKLSFNLIKNHDVIAIEDLNVKGMVENHKLAKAISDSS
;
A
#
# COMPACT_ATOMS: atom_id res chain seq x y z
N MET A 1 29.16 -17.10 2.02
CA MET A 1 28.45 -16.94 0.72
C MET A 1 27.61 -15.67 0.78
N PRO A 2 27.52 -14.87 -0.30
CA PRO A 2 26.71 -13.65 -0.30
C PRO A 2 25.22 -14.00 -0.10
N LYS A 3 24.60 -13.36 0.90
CA LYS A 3 23.21 -13.64 1.28
C LYS A 3 22.25 -13.09 0.21
N GLN A 4 21.42 -13.95 -0.38
CA GLN A 4 20.36 -13.53 -1.29
C GLN A 4 19.16 -12.99 -0.50
N ILE A 5 18.64 -11.83 -0.90
CA ILE A 5 17.48 -11.19 -0.29
C ILE A 5 16.43 -10.81 -1.33
N LEU A 6 15.20 -10.66 -0.88
CA LEU A 6 14.12 -10.06 -1.65
C LEU A 6 13.97 -8.59 -1.24
N LYS A 7 14.14 -7.67 -2.19
CA LYS A 7 14.00 -6.22 -1.96
C LYS A 7 12.88 -5.66 -2.81
N ALA A 8 12.01 -4.85 -2.20
CA ALA A 8 10.94 -4.16 -2.92
C ALA A 8 11.36 -2.74 -3.28
N HIS A 9 11.24 -2.40 -4.58
CA HIS A 9 11.53 -1.06 -5.10
C HIS A 9 10.24 -0.41 -5.57
N LYS A 10 9.79 0.64 -4.86
CA LYS A 10 8.59 1.40 -5.22
C LYS A 10 8.96 2.53 -6.17
N VAL A 11 8.40 2.50 -7.37
CA VAL A 11 8.69 3.41 -8.48
C VAL A 11 7.43 4.14 -8.91
N ARG A 12 7.54 5.44 -9.19
CA ARG A 12 6.44 6.26 -9.72
C ARG A 12 6.21 5.94 -11.19
N LEU A 13 4.94 5.69 -11.56
CA LEU A 13 4.49 5.52 -12.93
C LEU A 13 3.76 6.76 -13.44
N TYR A 14 3.90 7.03 -14.74
CA TYR A 14 3.22 8.12 -15.47
C TYR A 14 2.44 7.53 -16.66
N PRO A 15 1.30 6.84 -16.38
CA PRO A 15 0.52 6.21 -17.44
C PRO A 15 -0.22 7.23 -18.30
N THR A 16 -0.35 6.97 -19.60
CA THR A 16 -1.25 7.67 -20.52
C THR A 16 -2.70 7.47 -20.13
N ILE A 17 -3.64 8.18 -20.76
CA ILE A 17 -5.08 8.04 -20.49
C ILE A 17 -5.52 6.59 -20.74
N ASP A 18 -5.14 5.99 -21.85
CA ASP A 18 -5.50 4.60 -22.19
C ASP A 18 -4.93 3.60 -21.20
N GLN A 19 -3.68 3.81 -20.77
CA GLN A 19 -3.06 3.00 -19.72
C GLN A 19 -3.76 3.16 -18.37
N GLN A 20 -4.27 4.33 -18.02
CA GLN A 20 -5.07 4.54 -16.82
C GLN A 20 -6.42 3.80 -16.90
N VAL A 21 -7.06 3.78 -18.08
CA VAL A 21 -8.27 2.99 -18.33
C VAL A 21 -8.00 1.50 -18.13
N PHE A 22 -6.90 0.98 -18.72
CA PHE A 22 -6.49 -0.41 -18.53
C PHE A 22 -6.25 -0.75 -17.05
N PHE A 23 -5.56 0.11 -16.29
CA PHE A 23 -5.36 -0.08 -14.86
C PHE A 23 -6.68 -0.08 -14.09
N ALA A 24 -7.61 0.82 -14.44
CA ALA A 24 -8.92 0.87 -13.80
C ALA A 24 -9.72 -0.43 -14.04
N LYS A 25 -9.69 -0.98 -15.27
CA LYS A 25 -10.24 -2.31 -15.62
C LYS A 25 -9.56 -3.40 -14.78
N SER A 26 -8.23 -3.44 -14.74
CA SER A 26 -7.47 -4.45 -13.98
C SER A 26 -7.81 -4.43 -12.49
N PHE A 27 -7.89 -3.25 -11.85
CA PHE A 27 -8.32 -3.12 -10.45
C PHE A 27 -9.78 -3.60 -10.27
N GLY A 28 -10.64 -3.34 -11.25
CA GLY A 28 -12.03 -3.80 -11.27
C GLY A 28 -12.12 -5.32 -11.30
N CYS A 29 -11.42 -5.95 -12.25
CA CYS A 29 -11.39 -7.40 -12.45
C CYS A 29 -10.88 -8.15 -11.20
N VAL A 30 -9.75 -7.70 -10.64
CA VAL A 30 -9.17 -8.30 -9.43
C VAL A 30 -10.12 -8.20 -8.22
N ARG A 31 -10.81 -7.06 -8.07
CA ARG A 31 -11.81 -6.88 -7.02
C ARG A 31 -13.05 -7.76 -7.25
N PHE A 32 -13.53 -7.83 -8.49
CA PHE A 32 -14.68 -8.67 -8.87
C PHE A 32 -14.39 -10.14 -8.56
N ILE A 33 -13.27 -10.68 -9.04
CA ILE A 33 -12.87 -12.08 -8.80
C ILE A 33 -12.76 -12.36 -7.31
N TRP A 34 -12.15 -11.45 -6.51
CA TRP A 34 -12.10 -11.61 -5.07
C TRP A 34 -13.50 -11.75 -4.47
N ASN A 35 -14.41 -10.85 -4.84
CA ASN A 35 -15.75 -10.82 -4.28
C ASN A 35 -16.57 -12.02 -4.74
N LYS A 36 -16.51 -12.38 -6.02
CA LYS A 36 -17.23 -13.54 -6.58
C LYS A 36 -16.76 -14.84 -5.94
N MET A 37 -15.44 -15.06 -5.88
CA MET A 37 -14.88 -16.26 -5.23
C MET A 37 -15.23 -16.35 -3.75
N LEU A 38 -15.25 -15.20 -3.04
CA LEU A 38 -15.63 -15.15 -1.63
C LEU A 38 -17.12 -15.45 -1.45
N SER A 39 -18.00 -14.86 -2.29
CA SER A 39 -19.44 -15.13 -2.28
C SER A 39 -19.75 -16.61 -2.48
N ASP A 40 -19.20 -17.19 -3.56
CA ASP A 40 -19.43 -18.57 -3.91
C ASP A 40 -18.96 -19.54 -2.80
N LYS A 41 -17.85 -19.23 -2.13
CA LYS A 41 -17.38 -20.02 -0.99
C LYS A 41 -18.32 -19.93 0.22
N ILE A 42 -18.88 -18.75 0.49
CA ILE A 42 -19.81 -18.52 1.59
C ILE A 42 -21.14 -19.25 1.32
N GLU A 43 -21.67 -19.12 0.11
CA GLU A 43 -22.92 -19.74 -0.32
C GLU A 43 -22.81 -21.26 -0.29
N HIS A 44 -21.79 -21.82 -0.93
CA HIS A 44 -21.52 -23.27 -0.93
C HIS A 44 -21.39 -23.83 0.50
N TYR A 45 -20.65 -23.14 1.38
CA TYR A 45 -20.49 -23.60 2.76
C TYR A 45 -21.81 -23.55 3.57
N LYS A 46 -22.68 -22.59 3.29
CA LYS A 46 -24.01 -22.53 3.93
C LYS A 46 -24.86 -23.75 3.57
N GLU A 47 -24.79 -24.20 2.31
CA GLU A 47 -25.59 -25.29 1.78
C GLU A 47 -25.00 -26.66 2.14
N THR A 48 -23.69 -26.83 1.94
CA THR A 48 -23.04 -28.17 2.00
C THR A 48 -22.19 -28.41 3.24
N LYS A 49 -21.88 -27.35 4.03
CA LYS A 49 -20.90 -27.36 5.15
C LYS A 49 -19.49 -27.79 4.72
N THR A 50 -19.20 -27.80 3.43
CA THR A 50 -17.90 -28.18 2.85
C THR A 50 -17.18 -26.98 2.22
N THR A 51 -15.88 -27.09 2.00
CA THR A 51 -15.06 -26.02 1.42
C THR A 51 -15.06 -26.10 -0.09
N LEU A 52 -15.53 -25.05 -0.77
CA LEU A 52 -15.48 -24.93 -2.23
C LEU A 52 -14.06 -24.63 -2.71
N LYS A 53 -13.57 -25.44 -3.65
CA LYS A 53 -12.36 -25.15 -4.44
C LYS A 53 -12.76 -24.43 -5.72
N ASN A 54 -12.56 -23.12 -5.81
CA ASN A 54 -12.84 -22.31 -6.99
C ASN A 54 -11.58 -21.59 -7.47
N TYR A 55 -11.48 -21.36 -8.79
CA TYR A 55 -10.30 -20.77 -9.44
C TYR A 55 -10.73 -19.64 -10.38
N PRO A 56 -9.94 -18.56 -10.53
CA PRO A 56 -10.28 -17.43 -11.40
C PRO A 56 -10.56 -17.81 -12.86
N ALA A 57 -9.94 -18.89 -13.35
CA ALA A 57 -10.09 -19.32 -14.73
C ALA A 57 -11.52 -19.73 -15.09
N GLN A 58 -12.27 -20.35 -14.16
CA GLN A 58 -13.64 -20.80 -14.40
C GLN A 58 -14.61 -19.65 -14.69
N TYR A 59 -14.37 -18.48 -14.10
CA TYR A 59 -15.23 -17.30 -14.29
C TYR A 59 -15.04 -16.60 -15.63
N LYS A 60 -13.96 -16.92 -16.40
CA LYS A 60 -13.70 -16.29 -17.69
C LYS A 60 -14.67 -16.73 -18.79
N LYS A 61 -15.33 -17.89 -18.63
CA LYS A 61 -16.35 -18.37 -19.56
C LYS A 61 -17.64 -17.55 -19.40
N GLU A 62 -18.01 -17.23 -18.16
CA GLU A 62 -19.21 -16.47 -17.83
C GLU A 62 -18.97 -14.95 -17.98
N PHE A 63 -17.75 -14.48 -17.67
CA PHE A 63 -17.37 -13.05 -17.70
C PHE A 63 -16.21 -12.83 -18.68
N GLU A 64 -16.48 -12.76 -19.98
CA GLU A 64 -15.47 -12.64 -21.04
C GLU A 64 -14.54 -11.45 -20.87
N TRP A 65 -15.02 -10.33 -20.32
CA TRP A 65 -14.22 -9.12 -20.05
C TRP A 65 -13.05 -9.36 -19.08
N LEU A 66 -13.04 -10.46 -18.33
CA LEU A 66 -11.88 -10.88 -17.52
C LEU A 66 -10.68 -11.30 -18.38
N GLN A 67 -10.88 -11.58 -19.67
CA GLN A 67 -9.80 -11.93 -20.59
C GLN A 67 -9.02 -10.68 -21.04
N GLU A 68 -9.57 -9.49 -20.91
CA GLU A 68 -8.91 -8.22 -21.26
C GLU A 68 -7.70 -7.93 -20.38
N VAL A 69 -7.68 -8.42 -19.16
CA VAL A 69 -6.63 -8.15 -18.17
C VAL A 69 -5.64 -9.30 -18.02
N ASP A 70 -4.56 -9.06 -17.27
CA ASP A 70 -3.53 -10.05 -17.03
C ASP A 70 -4.06 -11.24 -16.21
N SER A 71 -3.95 -12.44 -16.76
CA SER A 71 -4.38 -13.69 -16.14
C SER A 71 -3.62 -14.00 -14.85
N LEU A 72 -2.33 -13.64 -14.77
CA LEU A 72 -1.53 -13.84 -13.57
C LEU A 72 -2.00 -12.95 -12.43
N ALA A 73 -2.48 -11.75 -12.74
CA ALA A 73 -3.09 -10.86 -11.74
C ALA A 73 -4.36 -11.48 -11.14
N LEU A 74 -5.18 -12.13 -11.95
CA LEU A 74 -6.38 -12.84 -11.49
C LEU A 74 -6.00 -14.05 -10.62
N SER A 75 -5.03 -14.87 -11.07
CA SER A 75 -4.56 -16.05 -10.31
C SER A 75 -3.99 -15.68 -8.93
N LYS A 76 -3.42 -14.48 -8.78
CA LYS A 76 -2.95 -13.99 -7.47
C LYS A 76 -4.08 -13.75 -6.48
N VAL A 77 -5.29 -13.47 -6.95
CA VAL A 77 -6.45 -13.25 -6.09
C VAL A 77 -6.78 -14.50 -5.29
N GLU A 78 -6.77 -15.67 -5.93
CA GLU A 78 -7.00 -16.95 -5.26
C GLU A 78 -6.03 -17.16 -4.09
N ARG A 79 -4.72 -17.00 -4.35
CA ARG A 79 -3.70 -17.16 -3.31
C ARG A 79 -3.89 -16.19 -2.13
N HIS A 80 -4.30 -14.96 -2.44
CA HIS A 80 -4.58 -13.97 -1.40
C HIS A 80 -5.83 -14.31 -0.59
N LEU A 81 -6.87 -14.84 -1.23
CA LEU A 81 -8.07 -15.29 -0.56
C LEU A 81 -7.80 -16.51 0.32
N GLN A 82 -7.02 -17.48 -0.18
CA GLN A 82 -6.55 -18.62 0.62
C GLN A 82 -5.75 -18.17 1.85
N LYS A 83 -4.80 -17.23 1.67
CA LYS A 83 -4.06 -16.63 2.80
C LYS A 83 -4.98 -15.94 3.81
N ALA A 84 -5.99 -15.23 3.36
CA ALA A 84 -6.95 -14.58 4.25
C ALA A 84 -7.74 -15.59 5.09
N TYR A 85 -8.18 -16.71 4.49
CA TYR A 85 -8.80 -17.81 5.22
C TYR A 85 -7.82 -18.49 6.19
N GLN A 86 -6.58 -18.75 5.76
CA GLN A 86 -5.56 -19.32 6.66
C GLN A 86 -5.30 -18.42 7.87
N SER A 87 -5.21 -17.10 7.65
CA SER A 87 -5.04 -16.15 8.75
C SER A 87 -6.26 -16.13 9.69
N PHE A 88 -7.47 -16.24 9.16
CA PHE A 88 -8.68 -16.34 9.96
C PHE A 88 -8.65 -17.57 10.87
N PHE A 89 -8.37 -18.76 10.31
CA PHE A 89 -8.40 -20.00 11.08
C PHE A 89 -7.20 -20.20 12.01
N LYS A 90 -5.99 -19.76 11.59
CA LYS A 90 -4.76 -20.01 12.36
C LYS A 90 -4.40 -18.88 13.32
N ASN A 91 -4.64 -17.62 12.94
CA ASN A 91 -4.12 -16.45 13.66
C ASN A 91 -5.26 -15.62 14.30
N GLY A 92 -6.50 -16.10 14.32
CA GLY A 92 -7.64 -15.39 14.93
C GLY A 92 -7.93 -14.03 14.28
N THR A 93 -7.48 -13.77 13.04
CA THR A 93 -7.82 -12.53 12.32
C THR A 93 -9.28 -12.53 11.89
N GLY A 94 -9.84 -11.36 11.63
CA GLY A 94 -11.23 -11.28 11.17
C GLY A 94 -11.49 -12.01 9.85
N PHE A 95 -12.73 -12.48 9.65
CA PHE A 95 -13.18 -13.15 8.44
C PHE A 95 -12.90 -12.31 7.17
N PRO A 96 -12.56 -12.93 6.02
CA PRO A 96 -12.31 -12.21 4.76
C PRO A 96 -13.48 -11.32 4.36
N LYS A 97 -13.21 -10.04 4.07
CA LYS A 97 -14.25 -9.05 3.73
C LYS A 97 -14.32 -8.79 2.23
N PHE A 98 -15.54 -8.46 1.75
CA PHE A 98 -15.75 -7.99 0.39
C PHE A 98 -14.99 -6.68 0.13
N LYS A 99 -14.35 -6.57 -1.02
CA LYS A 99 -13.60 -5.38 -1.44
C LYS A 99 -14.52 -4.34 -2.06
N LYS A 100 -14.36 -3.07 -1.66
CA LYS A 100 -15.11 -1.93 -2.21
C LYS A 100 -14.25 -1.10 -3.17
N LYS A 101 -14.89 -0.52 -4.21
CA LYS A 101 -14.22 0.40 -5.15
C LYS A 101 -13.63 1.61 -4.41
N GLY A 102 -12.38 1.95 -4.70
CA GLY A 102 -11.71 3.14 -4.17
C GLY A 102 -11.12 3.01 -2.77
N GLN A 103 -11.12 1.81 -2.17
CA GLN A 103 -10.43 1.58 -0.89
C GLN A 103 -8.93 1.32 -1.08
N ARG A 104 -8.58 0.39 -1.97
CA ARG A 104 -7.19 0.06 -2.35
C ARG A 104 -7.20 -0.44 -3.78
N ASP A 105 -6.92 0.46 -4.71
CA ASP A 105 -6.79 0.09 -6.12
C ASP A 105 -5.38 -0.47 -6.34
N SER A 106 -5.25 -1.79 -6.37
CA SER A 106 -3.97 -2.48 -6.64
C SER A 106 -4.19 -3.89 -7.19
N TYR A 107 -3.22 -4.36 -7.99
CA TYR A 107 -3.10 -5.76 -8.38
C TYR A 107 -1.63 -6.19 -8.41
N ILE A 108 -1.39 -7.49 -8.35
CA ILE A 108 -0.04 -8.08 -8.38
C ILE A 108 0.04 -9.02 -9.57
N THR A 109 1.13 -8.91 -10.34
CA THR A 109 1.48 -9.86 -11.40
C THR A 109 2.85 -10.46 -11.16
N ASN A 110 3.03 -11.72 -11.52
CA ASN A 110 4.34 -12.37 -11.48
C ASN A 110 5.12 -12.06 -12.76
N ASN A 111 6.44 -12.03 -12.64
CA ASN A 111 7.30 -12.01 -13.80
C ASN A 111 7.50 -13.45 -14.31
N GLN A 112 6.93 -13.76 -15.46
CA GLN A 112 7.16 -15.02 -16.17
C GLN A 112 7.89 -14.71 -17.47
N LYS A 113 9.08 -15.28 -17.66
CA LYS A 113 9.88 -15.16 -18.89
C LYS A 113 10.05 -13.71 -19.39
N GLY A 114 10.29 -12.74 -18.47
CA GLY A 114 10.51 -11.33 -18.82
C GLY A 114 9.26 -10.52 -19.16
N THR A 115 8.07 -10.97 -18.75
CA THR A 115 6.81 -10.20 -18.92
C THR A 115 6.79 -8.90 -18.12
N VAL A 116 7.63 -8.82 -17.06
CA VAL A 116 7.88 -7.59 -16.31
C VAL A 116 9.37 -7.25 -16.47
N ALA A 117 9.67 -6.12 -17.05
CA ALA A 117 11.04 -5.67 -17.30
C ALA A 117 11.19 -4.15 -17.08
N ILE A 118 12.41 -3.73 -16.84
CA ILE A 118 12.81 -2.32 -16.82
C ILE A 118 13.60 -2.06 -18.09
N THR A 119 13.21 -1.06 -18.86
CA THR A 119 13.92 -0.61 -20.07
C THR A 119 14.02 0.90 -20.03
N ASN A 120 15.25 1.42 -19.89
CA ASN A 120 15.50 2.86 -19.72
C ASN A 120 14.61 3.45 -18.61
N ASN A 121 13.81 4.46 -18.94
CA ASN A 121 12.87 5.13 -18.02
C ASN A 121 11.45 4.57 -18.12
N THR A 122 11.29 3.30 -18.46
CA THR A 122 9.98 2.63 -18.54
C THR A 122 9.96 1.31 -17.79
N VAL A 123 8.75 0.93 -17.37
CA VAL A 123 8.45 -0.42 -16.87
C VAL A 123 7.55 -1.11 -17.88
N LYS A 124 7.98 -2.25 -18.41
CA LYS A 124 7.14 -3.15 -19.21
C LYS A 124 6.27 -3.97 -18.28
N LEU A 125 4.98 -4.04 -18.57
CA LEU A 125 4.00 -4.86 -17.85
C LEU A 125 3.17 -5.69 -18.84
N PRO A 126 2.63 -6.86 -18.41
CA PRO A 126 1.82 -7.70 -19.26
C PRO A 126 0.61 -6.96 -19.83
N LYS A 127 0.29 -7.20 -21.11
CA LYS A 127 -0.83 -6.65 -21.89
C LYS A 127 -0.83 -5.13 -22.12
N ILE A 128 -0.22 -4.33 -21.26
CA ILE A 128 -0.24 -2.87 -21.36
C ILE A 128 1.07 -2.32 -21.98
N GLY A 129 2.14 -3.13 -22.02
CA GLY A 129 3.41 -2.73 -22.60
C GLY A 129 4.23 -1.79 -21.70
N HIS A 130 4.91 -0.82 -22.32
CA HIS A 130 5.85 0.09 -21.66
C HIS A 130 5.13 1.30 -21.07
N ILE A 131 5.44 1.60 -19.79
CA ILE A 131 4.86 2.74 -19.05
C ILE A 131 6.00 3.59 -18.54
N SER A 132 5.94 4.89 -18.79
CA SER A 132 6.93 5.85 -18.29
C SER A 132 7.04 5.78 -16.77
N ALA A 133 8.26 5.75 -16.26
CA ALA A 133 8.56 5.61 -14.85
C ALA A 133 9.77 6.45 -14.44
N LYS A 134 9.81 6.90 -13.18
CA LYS A 134 10.96 7.62 -12.62
C LYS A 134 11.65 6.75 -11.59
N PHE A 135 12.85 6.29 -11.93
CA PHE A 135 13.71 5.48 -11.07
C PHE A 135 14.62 6.39 -10.25
N PRO A 136 14.59 6.33 -8.91
CA PRO A 136 15.54 7.08 -8.08
C PRO A 136 16.97 6.52 -8.19
N ASN A 137 17.10 5.19 -8.37
CA ASN A 137 18.36 4.46 -8.47
C ASN A 137 18.25 3.30 -9.45
N LYS A 138 19.40 2.81 -9.94
CA LYS A 138 19.47 1.58 -10.73
C LYS A 138 18.99 0.39 -9.90
N ILE A 139 18.08 -0.40 -10.46
CA ILE A 139 17.55 -1.61 -9.84
C ILE A 139 18.26 -2.81 -10.43
N ASN A 140 19.10 -3.47 -9.63
CA ASN A 140 19.86 -4.65 -10.02
C ASN A 140 19.27 -5.90 -9.41
N GLY A 141 19.16 -6.96 -10.21
CA GLY A 141 18.68 -8.27 -9.76
C GLY A 141 17.53 -8.82 -10.58
N LEU A 142 17.02 -9.98 -10.18
CA LEU A 142 15.95 -10.69 -10.87
C LEU A 142 14.57 -10.23 -10.37
N ILE A 143 13.79 -9.59 -11.23
CA ILE A 143 12.42 -9.20 -10.91
C ILE A 143 11.55 -10.45 -10.78
N LYS A 144 10.90 -10.63 -9.64
CA LYS A 144 9.99 -11.74 -9.32
C LYS A 144 8.52 -11.40 -9.56
N SER A 145 8.11 -10.21 -9.18
CA SER A 145 6.74 -9.73 -9.35
C SER A 145 6.66 -8.22 -9.34
N ALA A 146 5.54 -7.70 -9.84
CA ALA A 146 5.19 -6.29 -9.81
C ALA A 146 3.83 -6.10 -9.13
N THR A 147 3.76 -5.15 -8.19
CA THR A 147 2.50 -4.68 -7.60
C THR A 147 2.20 -3.29 -8.13
N ILE A 148 1.16 -3.18 -8.92
CA ILE A 148 0.69 -1.90 -9.47
C ILE A 148 -0.38 -1.35 -8.53
N SER A 149 -0.30 -0.06 -8.21
CA SER A 149 -1.22 0.60 -7.29
C SER A 149 -1.55 2.03 -7.70
N ARG A 150 -2.75 2.48 -7.36
CA ARG A 150 -3.17 3.87 -7.48
C ARG A 150 -3.48 4.44 -6.11
N THR A 151 -2.90 5.61 -5.79
CA THR A 151 -3.23 6.33 -4.56
C THR A 151 -4.56 7.06 -4.67
N PRO A 152 -5.21 7.41 -3.53
CA PRO A 152 -6.40 8.27 -3.53
C PRO A 152 -6.16 9.65 -4.14
N SER A 153 -4.90 10.12 -4.18
CA SER A 153 -4.47 11.36 -4.87
C SER A 153 -4.25 11.18 -6.37
N GLY A 154 -4.61 10.01 -6.96
CA GLY A 154 -4.54 9.73 -8.39
C GLY A 154 -3.17 9.38 -8.93
N LYS A 155 -2.16 9.18 -8.07
CA LYS A 155 -0.82 8.79 -8.49
C LYS A 155 -0.70 7.28 -8.65
N TYR A 156 0.06 6.84 -9.66
CA TYR A 156 0.33 5.44 -9.94
C TYR A 156 1.75 5.06 -9.51
N TYR A 157 1.87 3.87 -8.95
CA TYR A 157 3.15 3.30 -8.55
C TYR A 157 3.22 1.84 -8.95
N VAL A 158 4.44 1.39 -9.23
CA VAL A 158 4.80 -0.03 -9.27
C VAL A 158 5.77 -0.32 -8.13
N SER A 159 5.52 -1.38 -7.39
CA SER A 159 6.48 -1.97 -6.45
C SER A 159 7.03 -3.25 -7.08
N LEU A 160 8.29 -3.22 -7.46
CA LEU A 160 9.00 -4.35 -8.07
C LEU A 160 9.67 -5.17 -6.96
N LEU A 161 9.30 -6.43 -6.81
CA LEU A 161 9.97 -7.37 -5.93
C LEU A 161 11.15 -7.98 -6.67
N VAL A 162 12.36 -7.69 -6.21
CA VAL A 162 13.61 -8.07 -6.86
C VAL A 162 14.41 -8.98 -5.96
N LYS A 163 14.89 -10.10 -6.51
CA LYS A 163 15.87 -10.97 -5.86
C LYS A 163 17.25 -10.42 -6.16
N THR A 164 17.97 -10.01 -5.13
CA THR A 164 19.30 -9.39 -5.22
C THR A 164 20.23 -9.93 -4.14
N ILE A 165 21.49 -9.59 -4.23
CA ILE A 165 22.50 -9.92 -3.23
C ILE A 165 22.57 -8.79 -2.21
N ALA A 166 22.55 -9.12 -0.94
CA ALA A 166 22.79 -8.15 0.12
C ALA A 166 24.25 -7.75 0.16
N THR A 167 24.50 -6.44 0.11
CA THR A 167 25.83 -5.89 0.42
C THR A 167 25.79 -5.47 1.88
N PRO A 168 26.54 -6.14 2.79
CA PRO A 168 26.62 -5.73 4.17
C PRO A 168 27.22 -4.34 4.29
N LEU A 169 26.75 -3.55 5.25
CA LEU A 169 27.42 -2.31 5.63
C LEU A 169 28.74 -2.65 6.36
N PRO A 170 29.75 -1.78 6.29
CA PRO A 170 30.95 -1.91 7.12
C PRO A 170 30.58 -1.92 8.60
N LYS A 171 31.28 -2.71 9.41
CA LYS A 171 31.14 -2.69 10.85
C LYS A 171 31.65 -1.37 11.43
N THR A 172 30.90 -0.83 12.36
CA THR A 172 31.20 0.44 13.04
C THR A 172 31.72 0.23 14.46
N HIS A 173 31.55 -0.99 15.01
CA HIS A 173 31.83 -1.32 16.42
C HIS A 173 31.11 -0.41 17.43
N SER A 174 30.00 0.19 17.00
CA SER A 174 29.19 1.11 17.80
C SER A 174 27.85 0.49 18.15
N ASN A 175 27.43 0.66 19.40
CA ASN A 175 26.14 0.25 19.94
C ASN A 175 25.38 1.49 20.41
N ILE A 176 24.06 1.53 20.23
CA ILE A 176 23.24 2.66 20.62
C ILE A 176 21.91 2.19 21.22
N GLY A 177 21.47 2.85 22.29
CA GLY A 177 20.12 2.71 22.84
C GLY A 177 19.22 3.83 22.31
N ILE A 178 17.95 3.54 22.06
CA ILE A 178 16.94 4.48 21.59
C ILE A 178 15.76 4.47 22.54
N ASP A 179 15.43 5.63 23.09
CA ASP A 179 14.18 5.91 23.79
C ASP A 179 13.24 6.70 22.87
N LEU A 180 11.96 6.26 22.76
CA LEU A 180 10.94 6.88 21.92
C LEU A 180 10.11 7.88 22.72
N GLY A 181 10.20 9.17 22.36
CA GLY A 181 9.52 10.26 23.06
C GLY A 181 8.40 10.92 22.26
N LEU A 182 7.61 11.75 22.95
CA LEU A 182 6.55 12.58 22.35
C LEU A 182 7.02 14.03 22.15
N ILE A 183 7.93 14.53 23.00
CA ILE A 183 8.53 15.87 22.90
C ILE A 183 9.64 15.82 21.87
N ASP A 184 10.70 15.09 22.18
CA ASP A 184 11.69 14.65 21.19
C ASP A 184 11.19 13.36 20.57
N PHE A 185 11.45 13.17 19.28
CA PHE A 185 11.02 11.95 18.57
C PHE A 185 11.79 10.72 19.04
N ILE A 186 13.09 10.86 19.23
CA ILE A 186 13.97 9.89 19.87
C ILE A 186 15.02 10.61 20.72
N VAL A 187 15.45 9.93 21.79
CA VAL A 187 16.64 10.29 22.57
C VAL A 187 17.58 9.08 22.48
N LEU A 188 18.83 9.33 22.13
CA LEU A 188 19.86 8.30 22.00
C LEU A 188 20.66 8.20 23.30
N SER A 189 21.24 7.03 23.59
CA SER A 189 22.04 6.78 24.79
C SER A 189 23.34 7.63 24.87
N ASP A 190 23.75 8.23 23.75
CA ASP A 190 24.86 9.19 23.70
C ASP A 190 24.43 10.63 24.02
N GLY A 191 23.15 10.84 24.40
CA GLY A 191 22.59 12.16 24.69
C GLY A 191 22.05 12.92 23.46
N THR A 192 22.23 12.39 22.25
CA THR A 192 21.70 13.01 21.02
C THR A 192 20.18 12.96 21.03
N LYS A 193 19.54 14.10 20.72
CA LYS A 193 18.07 14.23 20.62
C LYS A 193 17.66 14.55 19.20
N VAL A 194 16.63 13.87 18.72
CA VAL A 194 16.00 14.15 17.43
C VAL A 194 14.63 14.75 17.70
N ALA A 195 14.44 16.00 17.34
CA ALA A 195 13.18 16.70 17.55
C ALA A 195 12.01 16.06 16.78
N ASN A 196 10.83 16.06 17.42
CA ASN A 196 9.61 15.59 16.76
C ASN A 196 9.16 16.58 15.66
N PRO A 197 9.10 16.17 14.38
CA PRO A 197 8.77 17.07 13.28
C PRO A 197 7.29 17.49 13.22
N LYS A 198 6.40 16.82 13.96
CA LYS A 198 4.96 17.12 14.10
C LYS A 198 4.26 17.38 12.77
N PHE A 199 4.41 16.45 11.80
CA PHE A 199 3.92 16.60 10.43
C PHE A 199 2.40 16.74 10.34
N LEU A 200 1.65 16.04 11.18
CA LEU A 200 0.20 16.12 11.23
C LEU A 200 -0.23 17.48 11.76
N SER A 201 0.34 17.92 12.89
CA SER A 201 0.01 19.21 13.53
C SER A 201 0.27 20.38 12.60
N LYS A 202 1.38 20.38 11.85
CA LYS A 202 1.71 21.44 10.87
C LYS A 202 0.69 21.59 9.73
N LEU A 203 -0.01 20.51 9.37
CA LEU A 203 -1.00 20.50 8.29
C LEU A 203 -2.43 20.33 8.79
N GLN A 204 -2.64 20.28 10.11
CA GLN A 204 -3.93 20.01 10.75
C GLN A 204 -5.02 20.98 10.31
N ASP A 205 -4.76 22.29 10.35
CA ASP A 205 -5.75 23.30 9.98
C ASP A 205 -6.14 23.23 8.50
N LYS A 206 -5.15 22.96 7.64
CA LYS A 206 -5.40 22.73 6.20
C LYS A 206 -6.23 21.49 5.99
N LEU A 207 -5.95 20.41 6.73
CA LEU A 207 -6.70 19.16 6.66
C LEU A 207 -8.12 19.37 7.17
N ALA A 208 -8.29 19.98 8.36
CA ALA A 208 -9.60 20.24 8.97
C ALA A 208 -10.51 21.10 8.04
N ARG A 209 -9.97 22.19 7.49
CA ARG A 209 -10.69 23.01 6.49
C ARG A 209 -11.09 22.21 5.28
N ALA A 210 -10.19 21.40 4.72
CA ALA A 210 -10.49 20.58 3.55
C ALA A 210 -11.55 19.49 3.85
N GLN A 211 -11.51 18.88 5.03
CA GLN A 211 -12.51 17.90 5.49
C GLN A 211 -13.87 18.54 5.76
N LYS A 212 -13.92 19.73 6.40
CA LYS A 212 -15.18 20.49 6.60
C LYS A 212 -15.89 20.77 5.28
N ILE A 213 -15.14 21.22 4.25
CA ILE A 213 -15.70 21.43 2.91
C ILE A 213 -16.17 20.11 2.28
N LEU A 214 -15.44 19.02 2.48
CA LEU A 214 -15.82 17.69 1.97
C LEU A 214 -17.13 17.23 2.62
N ALA A 215 -17.26 17.38 3.92
CA ALA A 215 -18.47 17.03 4.68
C ALA A 215 -19.69 17.85 4.18
N LYS A 216 -19.53 19.18 4.02
CA LYS A 216 -20.58 20.06 3.45
C LYS A 216 -21.02 19.60 2.05
N ARG A 217 -20.08 19.27 1.15
CA ARG A 217 -20.40 18.78 -0.20
C ARG A 217 -21.08 17.42 -0.19
N ARG A 218 -20.72 16.55 0.78
CA ARG A 218 -21.40 15.27 1.00
C ARG A 218 -22.85 15.47 1.44
N ALA A 219 -23.10 16.40 2.36
CA ALA A 219 -24.44 16.73 2.83
C ALA A 219 -25.31 17.27 1.68
N ILE A 220 -24.79 18.22 0.89
CA ILE A 220 -25.49 18.76 -0.29
C ILE A 220 -25.86 17.65 -1.29
N ALA A 221 -24.93 16.74 -1.59
CA ALA A 221 -25.20 15.64 -2.50
C ALA A 221 -26.27 14.69 -1.95
N LYS A 222 -26.28 14.46 -0.61
CA LYS A 222 -27.30 13.64 0.05
C LYS A 222 -28.68 14.27 -0.03
N VAL A 223 -28.80 15.57 0.26
CA VAL A 223 -30.07 16.31 0.17
C VAL A 223 -30.61 16.29 -1.27
N ALA A 224 -29.73 16.46 -2.26
CA ALA A 224 -30.09 16.38 -3.67
C ALA A 224 -30.31 14.95 -4.19
N ASN A 225 -30.35 13.93 -3.33
CA ASN A 225 -30.44 12.51 -3.66
C ASN A 225 -29.45 12.07 -4.77
N ARG A 226 -28.28 12.70 -4.83
CA ARG A 226 -27.26 12.46 -5.85
C ARG A 226 -26.21 11.47 -5.34
N LYS A 227 -25.86 10.48 -6.17
CA LYS A 227 -24.74 9.58 -5.86
C LYS A 227 -23.44 10.37 -5.71
N LEU A 228 -22.66 10.06 -4.68
CA LEU A 228 -21.37 10.73 -4.43
C LEU A 228 -20.36 10.52 -5.58
N SER A 229 -20.46 9.41 -6.32
CA SER A 229 -19.67 9.16 -7.55
C SER A 229 -19.90 10.23 -8.62
N ASP A 230 -21.13 10.73 -8.73
CA ASP A 230 -21.58 11.62 -9.79
C ASP A 230 -21.46 13.10 -9.38
N SER A 231 -21.22 13.35 -8.10
CA SER A 231 -21.02 14.70 -7.56
C SER A 231 -19.60 15.21 -7.85
N ARG A 232 -19.40 15.90 -8.97
CA ARG A 232 -18.09 16.45 -9.40
C ARG A 232 -17.40 17.28 -8.30
N ASN A 233 -18.14 18.12 -7.61
CA ASN A 233 -17.59 18.99 -6.56
C ASN A 233 -17.16 18.19 -5.33
N TYR A 234 -17.88 17.13 -4.97
CA TYR A 234 -17.48 16.20 -3.91
C TYR A 234 -16.19 15.46 -4.32
N GLN A 235 -16.11 14.92 -5.54
CA GLN A 235 -14.93 14.20 -6.03
C GLN A 235 -13.70 15.11 -6.10
N LYS A 236 -13.84 16.35 -6.60
CA LYS A 236 -12.75 17.34 -6.58
C LYS A 236 -12.23 17.62 -5.16
N GLN A 237 -13.14 17.73 -4.19
CA GLN A 237 -12.74 18.01 -2.80
C GLN A 237 -12.12 16.76 -2.13
N LYS A 238 -12.65 15.56 -2.38
CA LYS A 238 -12.08 14.28 -1.94
C LYS A 238 -10.62 14.16 -2.40
N PHE A 239 -10.35 14.54 -3.64
CA PHE A 239 -9.00 14.57 -4.19
C PHE A 239 -8.08 15.59 -3.48
N LYS A 240 -8.59 16.79 -3.13
CA LYS A 240 -7.83 17.77 -2.35
C LYS A 240 -7.46 17.25 -0.97
N VAL A 241 -8.41 16.62 -0.26
CA VAL A 241 -8.16 15.97 1.04
C VAL A 241 -7.09 14.88 0.90
N ALA A 242 -7.20 14.02 -0.12
CA ALA A 242 -6.23 12.97 -0.38
C ALA A 242 -4.80 13.49 -0.62
N LYS A 243 -4.65 14.64 -1.31
CA LYS A 243 -3.35 15.30 -1.49
C LYS A 243 -2.74 15.81 -0.17
N VAL A 244 -3.56 16.29 0.76
CA VAL A 244 -3.05 16.74 2.08
C VAL A 244 -2.54 15.53 2.87
N TYR A 245 -3.33 14.44 2.94
CA TYR A 245 -2.88 13.19 3.56
C TYR A 245 -1.60 12.62 2.92
N GLU A 246 -1.53 12.65 1.59
CA GLU A 246 -0.32 12.21 0.89
C GLU A 246 0.91 13.02 1.28
N LYS A 247 0.77 14.34 1.44
CA LYS A 247 1.88 15.20 1.88
C LYS A 247 2.34 14.82 3.30
N ILE A 248 1.41 14.62 4.24
CA ILE A 248 1.71 14.21 5.61
C ILE A 248 2.45 12.85 5.58
N THR A 249 1.88 11.85 4.90
CA THR A 249 2.46 10.51 4.81
C THR A 249 3.84 10.52 4.19
N ASN A 250 4.03 11.25 3.07
CA ASN A 250 5.33 11.30 2.40
C ASN A 250 6.40 11.97 3.26
N SER A 251 6.07 13.09 3.93
CA SER A 251 7.02 13.78 4.81
C SER A 251 7.43 12.89 5.99
N ARG A 252 6.46 12.19 6.59
CA ARG A 252 6.73 11.23 7.68
C ARG A 252 7.61 10.07 7.19
N THR A 253 7.25 9.47 6.06
CA THR A 253 8.02 8.35 5.50
C THR A 253 9.45 8.75 5.14
N ASP A 254 9.66 9.94 4.55
CA ASP A 254 11.00 10.44 4.23
C ASP A 254 11.85 10.67 5.49
N PHE A 255 11.26 11.28 6.52
CA PHE A 255 11.93 11.48 7.81
C PHE A 255 12.33 10.15 8.45
N LEU A 256 11.40 9.19 8.55
CA LEU A 256 11.66 7.89 9.15
C LEU A 256 12.72 7.09 8.38
N HIS A 257 12.70 7.13 7.04
CA HIS A 257 13.73 6.48 6.23
C HIS A 257 15.10 7.09 6.41
N LYS A 258 15.20 8.42 6.48
CA LYS A 258 16.48 9.10 6.71
C LYS A 258 17.03 8.79 8.08
N LEU A 259 16.18 8.85 9.09
CA LEU A 259 16.57 8.58 10.47
C LEU A 259 17.01 7.12 10.65
N SER A 260 16.19 6.15 10.23
CA SER A 260 16.53 4.73 10.34
C SER A 260 17.77 4.36 9.52
N PHE A 261 17.96 4.96 8.34
CA PHE A 261 19.16 4.75 7.56
C PHE A 261 20.42 5.27 8.28
N ASN A 262 20.35 6.47 8.89
CA ASN A 262 21.47 7.00 9.65
C ASN A 262 21.83 6.14 10.85
N LEU A 263 20.83 5.69 11.63
CA LEU A 263 21.04 4.80 12.75
C LEU A 263 21.72 3.48 12.33
N ILE A 264 21.18 2.83 11.30
CA ILE A 264 21.71 1.54 10.80
C ILE A 264 23.11 1.71 10.16
N LYS A 265 23.39 2.86 9.56
CA LYS A 265 24.70 3.12 8.95
C LYS A 265 25.80 3.32 9.99
N ASN A 266 25.47 3.89 11.15
CA ASN A 266 26.45 4.34 12.14
C ASN A 266 26.57 3.37 13.34
N HIS A 267 25.68 2.37 13.47
CA HIS A 267 25.68 1.47 14.64
C HIS A 267 25.42 0.03 14.22
N ASP A 268 26.17 -0.91 14.81
CA ASP A 268 26.04 -2.33 14.56
C ASP A 268 24.92 -2.97 15.41
N VAL A 269 24.69 -2.43 16.61
CA VAL A 269 23.65 -2.88 17.54
C VAL A 269 22.79 -1.69 17.92
N ILE A 270 21.48 -1.85 17.81
CA ILE A 270 20.49 -0.84 18.18
C ILE A 270 19.52 -1.49 19.18
N ALA A 271 19.53 -1.02 20.42
CA ALA A 271 18.60 -1.42 21.47
C ALA A 271 17.40 -0.48 21.47
N ILE A 272 16.18 -1.01 21.48
CA ILE A 272 14.92 -0.25 21.50
C ILE A 272 13.98 -0.83 22.54
N GLU A 273 13.08 -0.02 23.09
CA GLU A 273 12.00 -0.48 23.96
C GLU A 273 10.90 -1.19 23.16
N ASP A 274 10.30 -2.21 23.77
CA ASP A 274 9.11 -2.89 23.23
C ASP A 274 7.85 -2.23 23.78
N LEU A 275 7.39 -1.19 23.10
CA LEU A 275 6.26 -0.36 23.54
C LEU A 275 4.91 -0.92 23.04
N ASN A 276 3.96 -1.05 23.95
CA ASN A 276 2.55 -1.34 23.57
C ASN A 276 1.85 -0.07 23.01
N VAL A 277 2.25 0.34 21.81
CA VAL A 277 1.71 1.55 21.15
C VAL A 277 0.19 1.49 21.01
N LYS A 278 -0.39 0.29 20.78
CA LYS A 278 -1.85 0.13 20.65
C LYS A 278 -2.56 0.49 21.94
N GLY A 279 -2.10 -0.01 23.09
CA GLY A 279 -2.65 0.35 24.40
C GLY A 279 -2.42 1.82 24.75
N MET A 280 -1.26 2.36 24.36
CA MET A 280 -0.99 3.79 24.59
C MET A 280 -1.93 4.73 23.83
N VAL A 281 -2.38 4.36 22.62
CA VAL A 281 -3.33 5.15 21.82
C VAL A 281 -4.74 5.13 22.41
N GLU A 282 -5.10 4.15 23.23
CA GLU A 282 -6.38 4.10 23.94
C GLU A 282 -6.49 5.22 25.00
N ASN A 283 -5.37 5.77 25.46
CA ASN A 283 -5.35 6.97 26.31
C ASN A 283 -5.65 8.22 25.47
N HIS A 284 -6.87 8.74 25.57
CA HIS A 284 -7.36 9.90 24.81
C HIS A 284 -6.51 11.16 24.95
N LYS A 285 -5.84 11.37 26.10
CA LYS A 285 -4.97 12.54 26.35
C LYS A 285 -3.69 12.47 25.50
N LEU A 286 -3.15 11.26 25.29
CA LEU A 286 -1.89 11.05 24.57
C LEU A 286 -2.08 10.62 23.11
N ALA A 287 -3.26 10.11 22.75
CA ALA A 287 -3.55 9.54 21.42
C ALA A 287 -3.16 10.46 20.25
N LYS A 288 -3.40 11.79 20.39
CA LYS A 288 -3.04 12.77 19.36
C LYS A 288 -1.52 12.91 19.23
N ALA A 289 -0.79 13.01 20.35
CA ALA A 289 0.67 13.15 20.33
C ALA A 289 1.34 11.88 19.78
N ILE A 290 0.87 10.70 20.21
CA ILE A 290 1.34 9.41 19.69
C ILE A 290 1.06 9.30 18.20
N SER A 291 -0.14 9.67 17.73
CA SER A 291 -0.50 9.64 16.29
C SER A 291 0.30 10.67 15.46
N ASP A 292 0.84 11.71 16.05
CA ASP A 292 1.70 12.68 15.36
C ASP A 292 3.16 12.21 15.30
N SER A 293 3.58 11.39 16.26
CA SER A 293 4.92 10.79 16.32
C SER A 293 5.02 9.48 15.53
N SER A 294 3.91 8.75 15.32
CA SER A 294 3.87 7.41 14.70
C SER A 294 3.73 7.40 13.17
#